data_fe3f5f5c4933920608db54ab197f81db
#
_entry.id   fe3f5f5c4933920608db54ab197f81db
#
_cell.length_a   1.000
_cell.length_b   1.000
_cell.length_c   1.000
_cell.angle_alpha   90.00
_cell.angle_beta   90.00
_cell.angle_gamma   90.00
#
_symmetry.space_group_name_H-M   'P 1'
#
loop_
_entity.id
_entity.type
_entity.pdbx_description
1 polymer ?
#
loop_
_entity_poly.entity_id
_entity_poly.type
_entity_poly.pdbx_seq_one_letter_code
_entity_poly.pdbx_strand_id
1 'polypeptide(L)'
;MVLKIIANQLTVTEAAVQYGLSRRQLHRLLARYREGGIEAVDPQSRRPKTNPHATPPEVVERVLRLRAELIAHGFDAGPVTISWHLDREGLPVPSHATIHRILTRAGLITPEPRKRPRSSYVRFEAAQPNETWQSDFTHWRLADGTDAEILNWLDDHSRLLLSCTAHRPVTGDDVVTTFLAATEEHGIPASTLTDNGRVYTARFGGGRNAFEHLLPALGVKQKNGSPGHPQIQGKIERFHQTQKRWLAQQPTATTILELQTQLDRFRVDYNDHRPHRALDRATPSQGREERTGDSFGLGRECERLG
;
A
#
# COMPACT_ATOMS: atom_id res chain seq x y z
N MET A 1 57.43 3.36 7.10
CA MET A 1 58.13 3.12 5.82
C MET A 1 58.50 4.42 5.13
N VAL A 2 57.59 5.25 4.65
CA VAL A 2 57.89 6.53 3.96
C VAL A 2 58.83 7.43 4.76
N LEU A 3 58.56 7.61 6.05
CA LEU A 3 59.44 8.40 6.94
C LEU A 3 60.86 7.87 7.04
N LYS A 4 61.08 6.54 6.99
CA LYS A 4 62.44 5.96 7.00
C LYS A 4 63.23 6.26 5.73
N ILE A 5 62.53 6.32 4.57
CA ILE A 5 63.15 6.69 3.31
C ILE A 5 63.54 8.18 3.32
N ILE A 6 62.67 9.04 3.85
CA ILE A 6 62.93 10.48 3.94
C ILE A 6 64.05 10.80 4.92
N ALA A 7 64.11 10.06 6.03
CA ALA A 7 65.20 10.17 7.00
C ALA A 7 66.51 9.51 6.52
N ASN A 8 66.63 9.08 5.25
CA ASN A 8 67.77 8.36 4.67
C ASN A 8 68.19 7.09 5.43
N GLN A 9 67.25 6.48 6.18
CA GLN A 9 67.47 5.22 6.92
C GLN A 9 67.31 3.99 6.00
N LEU A 10 66.59 4.12 4.90
CA LEU A 10 66.38 3.09 3.88
C LEU A 10 66.38 3.72 2.49
N THR A 11 67.00 3.05 1.52
CA THR A 11 66.84 3.39 0.11
C THR A 11 65.46 2.90 -0.39
N VAL A 12 64.98 3.46 -1.48
CA VAL A 12 63.72 3.01 -2.12
C VAL A 12 63.82 1.54 -2.52
N THR A 13 64.99 1.06 -2.92
CA THR A 13 65.22 -0.34 -3.31
C THR A 13 65.11 -1.27 -2.10
N GLU A 14 65.77 -0.95 -1.01
CA GLU A 14 65.69 -1.73 0.24
C GLU A 14 64.30 -1.74 0.81
N ALA A 15 63.59 -0.59 0.81
CA ALA A 15 62.21 -0.50 1.23
C ALA A 15 61.28 -1.35 0.34
N ALA A 16 61.53 -1.41 -0.97
CA ALA A 16 60.75 -2.25 -1.88
C ALA A 16 60.84 -3.74 -1.50
N VAL A 17 62.06 -4.20 -1.22
CA VAL A 17 62.30 -5.58 -0.78
C VAL A 17 61.73 -5.84 0.60
N GLN A 18 62.03 -4.96 1.57
CA GLN A 18 61.61 -5.15 2.97
C GLN A 18 60.09 -5.14 3.17
N TYR A 19 59.35 -4.31 2.42
CA TYR A 19 57.91 -4.14 2.60
C TYR A 19 57.08 -4.81 1.49
N GLY A 20 57.72 -5.52 0.54
CA GLY A 20 57.01 -6.21 -0.55
C GLY A 20 56.25 -5.28 -1.50
N LEU A 21 56.75 -4.03 -1.69
CA LEU A 21 56.10 -3.02 -2.51
C LEU A 21 56.93 -2.75 -3.77
N SER A 22 56.23 -2.43 -4.89
CA SER A 22 56.98 -2.02 -6.10
C SER A 22 57.63 -0.64 -5.91
N ARG A 23 58.84 -0.44 -6.52
CA ARG A 23 59.49 0.87 -6.51
C ARG A 23 58.60 2.00 -7.01
N ARG A 24 57.76 1.74 -8.05
CA ARG A 24 56.77 2.69 -8.56
C ARG A 24 55.75 3.11 -7.50
N GLN A 25 55.31 2.18 -6.69
CA GLN A 25 54.35 2.46 -5.59
C GLN A 25 55.02 3.30 -4.51
N LEU A 26 56.26 3.01 -4.15
CA LEU A 26 57.03 3.81 -3.19
C LEU A 26 57.27 5.24 -3.67
N HIS A 27 57.67 5.43 -4.92
CA HIS A 27 57.80 6.78 -5.49
C HIS A 27 56.49 7.55 -5.46
N ARG A 28 55.38 6.90 -5.74
CA ARG A 28 54.03 7.53 -5.62
C ARG A 28 53.68 7.95 -4.20
N LEU A 29 54.04 7.14 -3.22
CA LEU A 29 53.81 7.47 -1.81
C LEU A 29 54.72 8.62 -1.34
N LEU A 30 55.98 8.64 -1.79
CA LEU A 30 56.91 9.74 -1.54
C LEU A 30 56.46 11.06 -2.18
N ALA A 31 55.91 11.02 -3.40
CA ALA A 31 55.34 12.19 -4.04
C ALA A 31 54.15 12.75 -3.22
N ARG A 32 53.23 11.89 -2.80
CA ARG A 32 52.12 12.28 -1.91
C ARG A 32 52.59 12.91 -0.59
N TYR A 33 53.64 12.32 0.03
CA TYR A 33 54.20 12.88 1.25
C TYR A 33 54.77 14.29 1.02
N ARG A 34 55.42 14.54 -0.10
CA ARG A 34 55.98 15.86 -0.46
C ARG A 34 54.88 16.91 -0.69
N GLU A 35 53.71 16.49 -1.19
CA GLU A 35 52.57 17.37 -1.49
C GLU A 35 51.75 17.71 -0.26
N GLY A 36 51.56 16.78 0.66
CA GLY A 36 50.60 16.95 1.79
C GLY A 36 51.00 16.25 3.08
N GLY A 37 52.29 15.93 3.29
CA GLY A 37 52.77 15.32 4.53
C GLY A 37 52.30 13.88 4.73
N ILE A 38 52.38 13.41 5.98
CA ILE A 38 52.05 12.01 6.32
C ILE A 38 50.58 11.66 6.09
N GLU A 39 49.67 12.62 6.25
CA GLU A 39 48.22 12.45 6.03
C GLU A 39 47.89 12.16 4.57
N ALA A 40 48.66 12.70 3.63
CA ALA A 40 48.47 12.43 2.21
C ALA A 40 48.96 11.03 1.76
N VAL A 41 49.72 10.35 2.61
CA VAL A 41 50.21 8.98 2.36
C VAL A 41 49.11 7.96 2.65
N ASP A 42 48.21 8.25 3.55
CA ASP A 42 47.11 7.36 3.91
C ASP A 42 46.20 7.00 2.71
N PRO A 43 45.63 5.79 2.68
CA PRO A 43 44.74 5.39 1.60
C PRO A 43 43.54 6.32 1.49
N GLN A 44 43.48 7.09 0.42
CA GLN A 44 42.29 7.92 0.16
C GLN A 44 41.10 7.06 -0.25
N SER A 45 39.92 7.51 0.11
CA SER A 45 38.68 6.86 -0.31
C SER A 45 38.62 6.75 -1.84
N ARG A 46 38.34 5.54 -2.34
CA ARG A 46 38.09 5.28 -3.77
C ARG A 46 36.65 5.62 -4.18
N ARG A 47 35.85 6.11 -3.25
CA ARG A 47 34.46 6.48 -3.53
C ARG A 47 34.42 7.65 -4.52
N PRO A 48 33.58 7.59 -5.56
CA PRO A 48 33.39 8.72 -6.47
C PRO A 48 33.03 9.99 -5.71
N LYS A 49 33.67 11.11 -6.06
CA LYS A 49 33.39 12.42 -5.44
C LYS A 49 32.07 13.01 -5.89
N THR A 50 31.56 12.58 -7.04
CA THR A 50 30.27 13.00 -7.59
C THR A 50 29.41 11.79 -7.90
N ASN A 51 28.10 11.94 -7.80
CA ASN A 51 27.12 10.94 -8.23
C ASN A 51 26.15 11.59 -9.23
N PRO A 52 26.45 11.50 -10.55
CA PRO A 52 25.62 12.11 -11.60
C PRO A 52 24.17 11.59 -11.61
N HIS A 53 23.94 10.39 -11.07
CA HIS A 53 22.61 9.76 -10.97
C HIS A 53 21.98 9.94 -9.59
N ALA A 54 22.44 10.89 -8.79
CA ALA A 54 21.79 11.20 -7.52
C ALA A 54 20.37 11.76 -7.78
N THR A 55 19.41 11.33 -6.98
CA THR A 55 18.07 11.92 -7.01
C THR A 55 18.18 13.42 -6.70
N PRO A 56 17.57 14.30 -7.51
CA PRO A 56 17.59 15.74 -7.27
C PRO A 56 17.08 16.10 -5.87
N PRO A 57 17.68 17.12 -5.21
CA PRO A 57 17.29 17.49 -3.83
C PRO A 57 15.81 17.86 -3.70
N GLU A 58 15.22 18.54 -4.68
CA GLU A 58 13.81 18.91 -4.74
C GLU A 58 12.89 17.67 -4.75
N VAL A 59 13.28 16.61 -5.46
CA VAL A 59 12.54 15.34 -5.48
C VAL A 59 12.64 14.63 -4.13
N VAL A 60 13.83 14.66 -3.50
CA VAL A 60 14.02 14.09 -2.15
C VAL A 60 13.12 14.81 -1.15
N GLU A 61 13.08 16.14 -1.18
CA GLU A 61 12.24 16.95 -0.30
C GLU A 61 10.75 16.66 -0.55
N ARG A 62 10.34 16.55 -1.83
CA ARG A 62 8.93 16.23 -2.16
C ARG A 62 8.55 14.83 -1.66
N VAL A 63 9.43 13.84 -1.78
CA VAL A 63 9.22 12.49 -1.21
C VAL A 63 8.95 12.55 0.30
N LEU A 64 9.72 13.33 1.04
CA LEU A 64 9.55 13.46 2.50
C LEU A 64 8.25 14.18 2.86
N ARG A 65 7.90 15.24 2.14
CA ARG A 65 6.63 15.97 2.31
C ARG A 65 5.43 15.08 2.00
N LEU A 66 5.43 14.37 0.86
CA LEU A 66 4.37 13.42 0.51
C LEU A 66 4.19 12.34 1.58
N ARG A 67 5.29 11.84 2.15
CA ARG A 67 5.22 10.89 3.27
C ARG A 67 4.44 11.45 4.45
N ALA A 68 4.72 12.69 4.85
CA ALA A 68 4.06 13.37 5.96
C ALA A 68 2.58 13.68 5.65
N GLU A 69 2.30 14.23 4.47
CA GLU A 69 0.95 14.55 4.00
C GLU A 69 0.05 13.30 3.97
N LEU A 70 0.53 12.21 3.37
CA LEU A 70 -0.24 10.96 3.27
C LEU A 70 -0.51 10.33 4.65
N ILE A 71 0.47 10.39 5.57
CA ILE A 71 0.27 9.92 6.95
C ILE A 71 -0.78 10.78 7.65
N ALA A 72 -0.70 12.11 7.53
CA ALA A 72 -1.66 13.03 8.14
C ALA A 72 -3.09 12.82 7.62
N HIS A 73 -3.26 12.38 6.37
CA HIS A 73 -4.55 12.00 5.80
C HIS A 73 -4.95 10.54 6.05
N GLY A 74 -4.14 9.76 6.78
CA GLY A 74 -4.43 8.35 7.10
C GLY A 74 -4.24 7.37 5.94
N PHE A 75 -3.58 7.78 4.86
CA PHE A 75 -3.36 6.94 3.68
C PHE A 75 -2.05 6.14 3.74
N ASP A 76 -1.94 5.16 2.83
CA ASP A 76 -0.67 4.46 2.63
C ASP A 76 0.39 5.42 2.10
N ALA A 77 1.46 5.58 2.85
CA ALA A 77 2.55 6.48 2.53
C ALA A 77 3.85 5.72 2.19
N GLY A 78 3.70 4.56 1.51
CA GLY A 78 4.82 3.72 1.06
C GLY A 78 5.42 4.17 -0.27
N PRO A 79 6.58 3.59 -0.68
CA PRO A 79 7.25 3.97 -1.93
C PRO A 79 6.38 3.90 -3.17
N VAL A 80 5.45 2.93 -3.25
CA VAL A 80 4.53 2.76 -4.39
C VAL A 80 3.53 3.91 -4.48
N THR A 81 2.94 4.32 -3.36
CA THR A 81 1.99 5.44 -3.31
C THR A 81 2.69 6.76 -3.59
N ILE A 82 3.86 6.98 -2.98
CA ILE A 82 4.66 8.19 -3.21
C ILE A 82 5.07 8.31 -4.68
N SER A 83 5.51 7.22 -5.33
CA SER A 83 5.88 7.25 -6.74
C SER A 83 4.70 7.62 -7.64
N TRP A 84 3.48 7.17 -7.31
CA TRP A 84 2.27 7.52 -8.04
C TRP A 84 1.94 9.02 -7.94
N HIS A 85 2.08 9.61 -6.75
CA HIS A 85 1.88 11.05 -6.57
C HIS A 85 2.91 11.89 -7.32
N LEU A 86 4.21 11.50 -7.27
CA LEU A 86 5.27 12.17 -8.02
C LEU A 86 5.00 12.16 -9.53
N ASP A 87 4.54 11.01 -10.07
CA ASP A 87 4.18 10.86 -11.48
C ASP A 87 3.05 11.82 -11.88
N ARG A 88 2.00 11.90 -11.08
CA ARG A 88 0.88 12.83 -11.32
C ARG A 88 1.25 14.31 -11.19
N GLU A 89 2.26 14.62 -10.41
CA GLU A 89 2.83 15.97 -10.28
C GLU A 89 3.82 16.30 -11.42
N GLY A 90 4.07 15.36 -12.35
CA GLY A 90 5.02 15.53 -13.44
C GLY A 90 6.48 15.61 -12.99
N LEU A 91 6.79 15.11 -11.79
CA LEU A 91 8.14 15.11 -11.24
C LEU A 91 8.89 13.82 -11.63
N PRO A 92 10.25 13.86 -11.68
CA PRO A 92 11.04 12.66 -11.87
C PRO A 92 10.72 11.61 -10.80
N VAL A 93 10.38 10.39 -11.24
CA VAL A 93 9.98 9.29 -10.35
C VAL A 93 11.17 8.36 -10.08
N PRO A 94 11.77 8.42 -8.88
CA PRO A 94 12.82 7.48 -8.51
C PRO A 94 12.25 6.06 -8.36
N SER A 95 13.10 5.04 -8.51
CA SER A 95 12.69 3.66 -8.25
C SER A 95 12.18 3.49 -6.81
N HIS A 96 11.26 2.54 -6.59
CA HIS A 96 10.73 2.24 -5.25
C HIS A 96 11.84 1.96 -4.22
N ALA A 97 12.93 1.30 -4.66
CA ALA A 97 14.08 1.05 -3.81
C ALA A 97 14.82 2.35 -3.42
N THR A 98 14.86 3.33 -4.33
CA THR A 98 15.45 4.65 -4.05
C THR A 98 14.58 5.43 -3.07
N ILE A 99 13.26 5.48 -3.29
CA ILE A 99 12.32 6.11 -2.36
C ILE A 99 12.41 5.46 -0.97
N HIS A 100 12.45 4.12 -0.91
CA HIS A 100 12.64 3.41 0.37
C HIS A 100 13.94 3.83 1.07
N ARG A 101 15.07 3.95 0.34
CA ARG A 101 16.34 4.40 0.91
C ARG A 101 16.29 5.85 1.42
N ILE A 102 15.59 6.75 0.70
CA ILE A 102 15.37 8.13 1.14
C ILE A 102 14.63 8.14 2.48
N LEU A 103 13.50 7.42 2.56
CA LEU A 103 12.70 7.32 3.78
C LEU A 103 13.47 6.67 4.96
N THR A 104 14.28 5.66 4.67
CA THR A 104 15.12 4.99 5.69
C THR A 104 16.19 5.93 6.24
N ARG A 105 16.85 6.72 5.37
CA ARG A 105 17.85 7.72 5.79
C ARG A 105 17.24 8.83 6.65
N ALA A 106 15.98 9.18 6.37
CA ALA A 106 15.23 10.15 7.16
C ALA A 106 14.64 9.56 8.47
N GLY A 107 14.91 8.28 8.78
CA GLY A 107 14.38 7.63 9.99
C GLY A 107 12.86 7.37 9.96
N LEU A 108 12.23 7.45 8.80
CA LEU A 108 10.78 7.34 8.63
C LEU A 108 10.30 5.89 8.37
N ILE A 109 11.19 4.91 8.43
CA ILE A 109 10.88 3.49 8.25
C ILE A 109 11.19 2.76 9.56
N THR A 110 10.16 2.15 10.15
CA THR A 110 10.31 1.21 11.26
C THR A 110 10.49 -0.20 10.70
N PRO A 111 11.59 -0.89 10.98
CA PRO A 111 11.77 -2.28 10.56
C PRO A 111 10.75 -3.20 11.24
N GLU A 112 10.07 -4.04 10.44
CA GLU A 112 9.16 -5.08 10.94
C GLU A 112 9.71 -6.48 10.61
N PRO A 113 10.65 -7.02 11.39
CA PRO A 113 11.37 -8.27 11.05
C PRO A 113 10.48 -9.52 11.06
N ARG A 114 9.27 -9.46 11.65
CA ARG A 114 8.31 -10.59 11.71
C ARG A 114 7.38 -10.69 10.50
N LYS A 115 7.46 -9.79 9.56
CA LYS A 115 6.60 -9.79 8.38
C LYS A 115 6.98 -10.94 7.44
N ARG A 116 6.05 -11.87 7.19
CA ARG A 116 6.27 -13.01 6.27
C ARG A 116 6.45 -12.53 4.83
N PRO A 117 7.28 -13.23 4.02
CA PRO A 117 7.43 -12.95 2.60
C PRO A 117 6.08 -13.05 1.86
N ARG A 118 5.86 -12.17 0.87
CA ARG A 118 4.61 -12.12 0.09
C ARG A 118 4.35 -13.38 -0.74
N SER A 119 5.38 -14.07 -1.16
CA SER A 119 5.31 -15.31 -1.94
C SER A 119 4.64 -16.47 -1.20
N SER A 120 4.47 -16.35 0.12
CA SER A 120 3.82 -17.40 0.94
C SER A 120 2.29 -17.29 1.01
N TYR A 121 1.67 -16.30 0.34
CA TYR A 121 0.21 -16.10 0.37
C TYR A 121 -0.43 -16.52 -0.95
N VAL A 122 -1.28 -17.53 -0.91
CA VAL A 122 -2.23 -17.84 -2.01
C VAL A 122 -3.36 -16.80 -1.93
N ARG A 123 -3.63 -16.09 -3.03
CA ARG A 123 -4.69 -15.08 -3.10
C ARG A 123 -5.86 -15.63 -3.88
N PHE A 124 -7.03 -15.60 -3.28
CA PHE A 124 -8.28 -15.66 -4.02
C PHE A 124 -8.61 -14.25 -4.53
N GLU A 125 -8.98 -14.13 -5.78
CA GLU A 125 -9.41 -12.88 -6.41
C GLU A 125 -10.49 -13.20 -7.43
N ALA A 126 -11.62 -12.48 -7.36
CA ALA A 126 -12.67 -12.56 -8.37
C ALA A 126 -12.11 -12.13 -9.73
N ALA A 127 -12.53 -12.79 -10.81
CA ALA A 127 -11.99 -12.52 -12.14
C ALA A 127 -12.51 -11.19 -12.72
N GLN A 128 -13.69 -10.74 -12.31
CA GLN A 128 -14.36 -9.55 -12.85
C GLN A 128 -15.02 -8.71 -11.75
N PRO A 129 -15.23 -7.39 -11.98
CA PRO A 129 -16.09 -6.57 -11.14
C PRO A 129 -17.49 -7.18 -11.02
N ASN A 130 -18.13 -7.03 -9.88
CA ASN A 130 -19.46 -7.60 -9.56
C ASN A 130 -19.54 -9.14 -9.57
N GLU A 131 -18.43 -9.86 -9.67
CA GLU A 131 -18.43 -11.30 -9.51
C GLU A 131 -18.64 -11.70 -8.04
N THR A 132 -17.95 -11.02 -7.11
CA THR A 132 -18.07 -11.30 -5.68
C THR A 132 -17.98 -10.01 -4.87
N TRP A 133 -19.00 -9.72 -4.06
CA TRP A 133 -18.94 -8.67 -3.07
C TRP A 133 -18.61 -9.24 -1.69
N GLN A 134 -17.66 -8.64 -1.01
CA GLN A 134 -17.35 -8.95 0.39
C GLN A 134 -18.07 -7.99 1.32
N SER A 135 -18.63 -8.52 2.41
CA SER A 135 -19.17 -7.69 3.48
C SER A 135 -18.69 -8.18 4.84
N ASP A 136 -18.41 -7.22 5.68
CA ASP A 136 -18.08 -7.40 7.08
C ASP A 136 -18.29 -6.08 7.81
N PHE A 137 -18.43 -6.11 9.13
CA PHE A 137 -18.51 -4.90 9.93
C PHE A 137 -17.35 -4.81 10.91
N THR A 138 -17.03 -3.59 11.31
CA THR A 138 -15.96 -3.32 12.26
C THR A 138 -16.39 -2.31 13.30
N HIS A 139 -15.81 -2.39 14.49
CA HIS A 139 -16.12 -1.51 15.61
C HIS A 139 -15.34 -0.22 15.57
N TRP A 140 -15.99 0.89 15.93
CA TRP A 140 -15.37 2.19 16.12
C TRP A 140 -15.98 2.88 17.35
N ARG A 141 -15.13 3.54 18.15
CA ARG A 141 -15.56 4.19 19.39
C ARG A 141 -15.83 5.67 19.17
N LEU A 142 -17.01 6.14 19.58
CA LEU A 142 -17.37 7.55 19.59
C LEU A 142 -16.73 8.29 20.75
N ALA A 143 -16.82 9.65 20.76
CA ALA A 143 -16.22 10.50 21.78
C ALA A 143 -16.77 10.24 23.21
N ASP A 144 -18.03 9.85 23.31
CA ASP A 144 -18.67 9.46 24.58
C ASP A 144 -18.30 8.05 25.06
N GLY A 145 -17.43 7.35 24.35
CA GLY A 145 -17.03 5.96 24.61
C GLY A 145 -18.02 4.92 24.07
N THR A 146 -19.12 5.31 23.46
CA THR A 146 -20.09 4.39 22.85
C THR A 146 -19.47 3.66 21.67
N ASP A 147 -19.73 2.36 21.57
CA ASP A 147 -19.31 1.54 20.44
C ASP A 147 -20.29 1.70 19.28
N ALA A 148 -19.76 2.00 18.10
CA ALA A 148 -20.47 2.03 16.83
C ALA A 148 -19.93 0.92 15.93
N GLU A 149 -20.78 0.33 15.12
CA GLU A 149 -20.43 -0.69 14.13
C GLU A 149 -20.52 -0.08 12.74
N ILE A 150 -19.48 -0.29 11.93
CA ILE A 150 -19.39 0.20 10.56
C ILE A 150 -19.54 -0.99 9.63
N LEU A 151 -20.65 -1.07 8.91
CA LEU A 151 -20.94 -2.09 7.92
C LEU A 151 -20.37 -1.66 6.56
N ASN A 152 -19.60 -2.55 5.93
CA ASN A 152 -18.93 -2.27 4.67
C ASN A 152 -19.31 -3.30 3.60
N TRP A 153 -19.49 -2.82 2.36
CA TRP A 153 -19.57 -3.64 1.16
C TRP A 153 -18.43 -3.29 0.22
N LEU A 154 -17.65 -4.29 -0.18
CA LEU A 154 -16.45 -4.14 -1.01
C LEU A 154 -16.49 -5.07 -2.20
N ASP A 155 -16.30 -4.58 -3.41
CA ASP A 155 -16.09 -5.41 -4.58
C ASP A 155 -14.74 -6.13 -4.51
N ASP A 156 -14.74 -7.45 -4.62
CA ASP A 156 -13.54 -8.27 -4.44
C ASP A 156 -12.50 -8.05 -5.54
N HIS A 157 -12.93 -7.71 -6.75
CA HIS A 157 -12.05 -7.49 -7.90
C HIS A 157 -11.53 -6.07 -7.93
N SER A 158 -12.39 -5.07 -8.09
CA SER A 158 -12.02 -3.65 -8.24
C SER A 158 -11.59 -2.98 -6.93
N ARG A 159 -11.82 -3.62 -5.78
CA ARG A 159 -11.61 -3.02 -4.44
C ARG A 159 -12.52 -1.82 -4.18
N LEU A 160 -13.51 -1.57 -5.02
CA LEU A 160 -14.43 -0.46 -4.84
C LEU A 160 -15.21 -0.61 -3.53
N LEU A 161 -15.22 0.41 -2.72
CA LEU A 161 -16.06 0.51 -1.53
C LEU A 161 -17.47 0.90 -1.98
N LEU A 162 -18.35 -0.08 -2.05
CA LEU A 162 -19.71 0.05 -2.56
C LEU A 162 -20.61 0.75 -1.55
N SER A 163 -20.49 0.40 -0.27
CA SER A 163 -21.24 0.98 0.83
C SER A 163 -20.42 0.99 2.10
N CYS A 164 -20.64 2.00 2.94
CA CYS A 164 -19.95 2.19 4.21
C CYS A 164 -20.89 2.94 5.16
N THR A 165 -21.50 2.24 6.11
CA THR A 165 -22.57 2.80 6.95
C THR A 165 -22.36 2.53 8.42
N ALA A 166 -22.68 3.53 9.27
CA ALA A 166 -22.51 3.48 10.72
C ALA A 166 -23.82 3.11 11.42
N HIS A 167 -23.76 2.17 12.35
CA HIS A 167 -24.93 1.61 13.08
C HIS A 167 -24.68 1.47 14.59
N ARG A 168 -25.77 1.17 15.35
CA ARG A 168 -25.77 0.89 16.80
C ARG A 168 -26.81 -0.16 17.19
N PRO A 169 -26.53 -1.45 17.19
CA PRO A 169 -25.56 -2.22 16.40
C PRO A 169 -26.03 -2.43 14.96
N VAL A 170 -25.23 -3.11 14.15
CA VAL A 170 -25.65 -3.61 12.82
C VAL A 170 -26.70 -4.71 13.01
N THR A 171 -27.80 -4.60 12.29
CA THR A 171 -28.90 -5.58 12.28
C THR A 171 -28.98 -6.32 10.94
N GLY A 172 -29.76 -7.40 10.88
CA GLY A 172 -30.04 -8.10 9.62
C GLY A 172 -30.73 -7.19 8.58
N ASP A 173 -31.61 -6.28 9.06
CA ASP A 173 -32.30 -5.32 8.19
C ASP A 173 -31.35 -4.28 7.62
N ASP A 174 -30.32 -3.86 8.37
CA ASP A 174 -29.27 -2.97 7.86
C ASP A 174 -28.45 -3.65 6.74
N VAL A 175 -28.16 -4.94 6.90
CA VAL A 175 -27.46 -5.72 5.86
C VAL A 175 -28.29 -5.76 4.57
N VAL A 176 -29.61 -6.04 4.69
CA VAL A 176 -30.53 -6.07 3.54
C VAL A 176 -30.62 -4.70 2.88
N THR A 177 -30.87 -3.65 3.66
CA THR A 177 -31.06 -2.28 3.17
C THR A 177 -29.81 -1.76 2.45
N THR A 178 -28.65 -1.93 3.06
CA THR A 178 -27.38 -1.47 2.47
C THR A 178 -26.97 -2.29 1.25
N PHE A 179 -27.27 -3.59 1.22
CA PHE A 179 -27.06 -4.43 0.06
C PHE A 179 -27.93 -3.99 -1.12
N LEU A 180 -29.24 -3.76 -0.89
CA LEU A 180 -30.16 -3.30 -1.94
C LEU A 180 -29.74 -1.93 -2.48
N ALA A 181 -29.45 -0.97 -1.61
CA ALA A 181 -28.95 0.34 -2.04
C ALA A 181 -27.65 0.23 -2.88
N ALA A 182 -26.72 -0.63 -2.47
CA ALA A 182 -25.52 -0.89 -3.26
C ALA A 182 -25.82 -1.54 -4.61
N THR A 183 -26.84 -2.44 -4.69
CA THR A 183 -27.23 -3.07 -5.97
C THR A 183 -27.92 -2.08 -6.93
N GLU A 184 -28.63 -1.10 -6.42
CA GLU A 184 -29.22 -0.02 -7.23
C GLU A 184 -28.13 0.86 -7.88
N GLU A 185 -27.08 1.19 -7.12
CA GLU A 185 -25.97 2.05 -7.61
C GLU A 185 -25.00 1.28 -8.50
N HIS A 186 -24.72 0.01 -8.19
CA HIS A 186 -23.59 -0.71 -8.74
C HIS A 186 -23.94 -1.97 -9.55
N GLY A 187 -25.23 -2.33 -9.62
CA GLY A 187 -25.71 -3.56 -10.22
C GLY A 187 -25.62 -4.77 -9.29
N ILE A 188 -26.28 -5.86 -9.64
CA ILE A 188 -26.38 -7.07 -8.82
C ILE A 188 -25.13 -7.92 -8.96
N PRO A 189 -24.44 -8.34 -7.87
CA PRO A 189 -23.29 -9.21 -7.94
C PRO A 189 -23.69 -10.67 -8.24
N ALA A 190 -22.76 -11.44 -8.80
CA ALA A 190 -22.99 -12.88 -8.99
C ALA A 190 -22.93 -13.65 -7.65
N SER A 191 -22.20 -13.15 -6.67
CA SER A 191 -22.08 -13.77 -5.35
C SER A 191 -21.71 -12.78 -4.26
N THR A 192 -22.04 -13.13 -3.01
CA THR A 192 -21.57 -12.44 -1.81
C THR A 192 -20.65 -13.35 -1.00
N LEU A 193 -19.65 -12.78 -0.33
CA LEU A 193 -18.78 -13.44 0.62
C LEU A 193 -18.86 -12.71 1.96
N THR A 194 -19.43 -13.38 2.97
CA THR A 194 -19.61 -12.86 4.31
C THR A 194 -19.03 -13.82 5.34
N ASP A 195 -18.90 -13.36 6.58
CA ASP A 195 -18.66 -14.25 7.69
C ASP A 195 -19.93 -15.06 8.06
N ASN A 196 -19.84 -15.87 9.12
CA ASN A 196 -20.97 -16.63 9.65
C ASN A 196 -21.71 -15.86 10.76
N GLY A 197 -21.61 -14.53 10.82
CA GLY A 197 -22.31 -13.69 11.79
C GLY A 197 -23.82 -13.79 11.65
N ARG A 198 -24.54 -13.66 12.76
CA ARG A 198 -26.01 -13.80 12.81
C ARG A 198 -26.75 -12.81 11.90
N VAL A 199 -26.14 -11.69 11.59
CA VAL A 199 -26.71 -10.67 10.69
C VAL A 199 -26.71 -11.14 9.23
N TYR A 200 -25.79 -12.05 8.84
CA TYR A 200 -25.70 -12.60 7.49
C TYR A 200 -26.31 -13.99 7.32
N THR A 201 -26.42 -14.78 8.40
CA THR A 201 -26.92 -16.15 8.31
C THR A 201 -27.61 -16.60 9.60
N ALA A 202 -28.72 -17.30 9.47
CA ALA A 202 -29.43 -17.97 10.55
C ALA A 202 -28.99 -19.44 10.74
N ARG A 203 -27.93 -19.88 10.08
CA ARG A 203 -27.46 -21.30 10.03
C ARG A 203 -27.37 -21.97 11.40
N PHE A 204 -27.05 -21.23 12.45
CA PHE A 204 -26.90 -21.76 13.81
C PHE A 204 -28.15 -21.67 14.66
N GLY A 205 -29.25 -21.02 14.18
CA GLY A 205 -30.49 -20.84 14.88
C GLY A 205 -31.68 -21.62 14.30
N GLY A 206 -31.47 -22.33 13.20
CA GLY A 206 -32.50 -23.01 12.43
C GLY A 206 -33.37 -22.06 11.61
N GLY A 207 -33.41 -22.23 10.31
CA GLY A 207 -34.12 -21.37 9.36
C GLY A 207 -33.25 -20.53 8.48
N ARG A 208 -33.82 -19.51 7.85
CA ARG A 208 -33.13 -18.51 7.02
C ARG A 208 -33.50 -17.12 7.49
N ASN A 209 -32.55 -16.21 7.50
CA ASN A 209 -32.85 -14.80 7.75
C ASN A 209 -33.25 -14.06 6.46
N ALA A 210 -33.65 -12.78 6.57
CA ALA A 210 -34.13 -11.98 5.45
C ALA A 210 -33.08 -11.89 4.31
N PHE A 211 -31.80 -11.77 4.65
CA PHE A 211 -30.73 -11.72 3.67
C PHE A 211 -30.57 -13.04 2.90
N GLU A 212 -30.63 -14.19 3.60
CA GLU A 212 -30.59 -15.52 2.99
C GLU A 212 -31.83 -15.84 2.11
N HIS A 213 -32.92 -15.14 2.31
CA HIS A 213 -34.12 -15.20 1.42
C HIS A 213 -33.96 -14.27 0.22
N LEU A 214 -33.39 -13.07 0.41
CA LEU A 214 -33.20 -12.06 -0.63
C LEU A 214 -32.24 -12.54 -1.72
N LEU A 215 -31.08 -13.10 -1.35
CA LEU A 215 -30.02 -13.44 -2.28
C LEU A 215 -30.47 -14.39 -3.41
N PRO A 216 -31.16 -15.53 -3.13
CA PRO A 216 -31.66 -16.41 -4.20
C PRO A 216 -32.73 -15.74 -5.06
N ALA A 217 -33.58 -14.85 -4.49
CA ALA A 217 -34.57 -14.11 -5.26
C ALA A 217 -33.93 -13.17 -6.30
N LEU A 218 -32.73 -12.69 -6.01
CA LEU A 218 -31.92 -11.88 -6.93
C LEU A 218 -30.93 -12.70 -7.79
N GLY A 219 -30.93 -14.04 -7.66
CA GLY A 219 -30.00 -14.91 -8.36
C GLY A 219 -28.56 -14.85 -7.83
N VAL A 220 -28.35 -14.29 -6.63
CA VAL A 220 -27.04 -14.11 -6.00
C VAL A 220 -26.65 -15.34 -5.19
N LYS A 221 -25.44 -15.86 -5.40
CA LYS A 221 -24.91 -16.98 -4.63
C LYS A 221 -24.26 -16.51 -3.34
N GLN A 222 -24.74 -16.98 -2.19
CA GLN A 222 -24.06 -16.73 -0.91
C GLN A 222 -22.85 -17.66 -0.75
N LYS A 223 -21.69 -17.07 -0.46
CA LYS A 223 -20.47 -17.77 -0.04
C LYS A 223 -20.19 -17.37 1.40
N ASN A 224 -20.04 -18.33 2.27
CA ASN A 224 -19.66 -18.11 3.66
C ASN A 224 -18.18 -18.45 3.85
N GLY A 225 -17.45 -17.66 4.62
CA GLY A 225 -16.08 -17.97 5.00
C GLY A 225 -16.04 -19.33 5.71
N SER A 226 -15.20 -20.26 5.23
CA SER A 226 -14.99 -21.53 5.92
C SER A 226 -14.22 -21.27 7.23
N PRO A 227 -14.67 -21.85 8.36
CA PRO A 227 -13.88 -21.80 9.59
C PRO A 227 -12.46 -22.31 9.36
N GLY A 228 -11.46 -21.52 9.74
CA GLY A 228 -10.04 -21.91 9.59
C GLY A 228 -9.35 -21.50 8.28
N HIS A 229 -10.03 -20.82 7.35
CA HIS A 229 -9.42 -20.23 6.15
C HIS A 229 -9.44 -18.69 6.17
N PRO A 230 -8.64 -18.02 6.99
CA PRO A 230 -8.61 -16.56 7.12
C PRO A 230 -8.14 -15.83 5.84
N GLN A 231 -7.60 -16.59 4.86
CA GLN A 231 -7.08 -16.01 3.63
C GLN A 231 -8.17 -15.43 2.71
N ILE A 232 -9.41 -15.90 2.84
CA ILE A 232 -10.53 -15.51 1.98
C ILE A 232 -11.02 -14.10 2.35
N GLN A 233 -11.01 -13.73 3.64
CA GLN A 233 -11.44 -12.41 4.15
C GLN A 233 -10.29 -11.41 4.33
N GLY A 234 -9.04 -11.78 4.07
CA GLY A 234 -7.88 -10.92 4.26
C GLY A 234 -7.89 -9.59 3.48
N LYS A 235 -8.79 -9.44 2.48
CA LYS A 235 -8.98 -8.20 1.73
C LYS A 235 -9.81 -7.20 2.54
N ILE A 236 -10.96 -7.62 3.07
CA ILE A 236 -11.83 -6.76 3.87
C ILE A 236 -11.17 -6.44 5.23
N GLU A 237 -10.44 -7.36 5.83
CA GLU A 237 -9.64 -7.09 7.03
C GLU A 237 -8.60 -5.99 6.79
N ARG A 238 -7.89 -6.04 5.65
CA ARG A 238 -6.93 -5.00 5.27
C ARG A 238 -7.62 -3.68 4.94
N PHE A 239 -8.79 -3.73 4.35
CA PHE A 239 -9.64 -2.57 4.13
C PHE A 239 -10.01 -1.92 5.47
N HIS A 240 -10.49 -2.69 6.46
CA HIS A 240 -10.78 -2.19 7.80
C HIS A 240 -9.57 -1.50 8.46
N GLN A 241 -8.36 -2.05 8.29
CA GLN A 241 -7.14 -1.39 8.79
C GLN A 241 -6.91 -0.02 8.13
N THR A 242 -7.22 0.10 6.83
CA THR A 242 -7.12 1.38 6.10
C THR A 242 -8.16 2.37 6.59
N GLN A 243 -9.42 1.93 6.72
CA GLN A 243 -10.53 2.73 7.23
C GLN A 243 -10.26 3.25 8.65
N LYS A 244 -9.86 2.37 9.57
CA LYS A 244 -9.52 2.76 10.95
C LYS A 244 -8.34 3.72 11.03
N ARG A 245 -7.34 3.56 10.17
CA ARG A 245 -6.20 4.47 10.10
C ARG A 245 -6.63 5.86 9.63
N TRP A 246 -7.51 5.94 8.64
CA TRP A 246 -8.06 7.20 8.14
C TRP A 246 -8.93 7.88 9.21
N LEU A 247 -9.86 7.14 9.84
CA LEU A 247 -10.70 7.65 10.92
C LEU A 247 -9.90 8.16 12.12
N ALA A 248 -8.78 7.53 12.45
CA ALA A 248 -7.90 7.95 13.54
C ALA A 248 -7.21 9.31 13.30
N GLN A 249 -7.23 9.83 12.07
CA GLN A 249 -6.73 11.18 11.74
C GLN A 249 -7.86 12.22 11.71
N GLN A 250 -9.12 11.80 11.85
CA GLN A 250 -10.26 12.71 11.90
C GLN A 250 -10.55 13.11 13.36
N PRO A 251 -11.23 14.26 13.58
CA PRO A 251 -11.83 14.54 14.88
C PRO A 251 -12.72 13.38 15.32
N THR A 252 -12.64 13.00 16.60
CA THR A 252 -13.48 11.90 17.12
C THR A 252 -14.95 12.28 17.01
N ALA A 253 -15.75 11.52 16.25
CA ALA A 253 -17.16 11.76 16.07
C ALA A 253 -17.91 11.61 17.41
N THR A 254 -18.87 12.49 17.67
CA THR A 254 -19.69 12.47 18.89
C THR A 254 -21.00 11.72 18.67
N THR A 255 -21.46 11.62 17.41
CA THR A 255 -22.72 10.98 17.03
C THR A 255 -22.53 10.01 15.85
N ILE A 256 -23.50 9.11 15.68
CA ILE A 256 -23.54 8.23 14.49
C ILE A 256 -23.62 9.05 13.19
N LEU A 257 -24.34 10.16 13.20
CA LEU A 257 -24.46 11.02 12.01
C LEU A 257 -23.14 11.71 11.65
N GLU A 258 -22.39 12.16 12.64
CA GLU A 258 -21.03 12.71 12.40
C GLU A 258 -20.08 11.63 11.89
N LEU A 259 -20.14 10.41 12.47
CA LEU A 259 -19.37 9.29 11.98
C LEU A 259 -19.76 8.96 10.53
N GLN A 260 -21.07 8.92 10.20
CA GLN A 260 -21.53 8.70 8.82
C GLN A 260 -20.97 9.76 7.86
N THR A 261 -21.00 11.03 8.24
CA THR A 261 -20.42 12.11 7.41
C THR A 261 -18.94 11.89 7.15
N GLN A 262 -18.18 11.40 8.13
CA GLN A 262 -16.77 11.05 7.96
C GLN A 262 -16.61 9.84 7.03
N LEU A 263 -17.47 8.83 7.15
CA LEU A 263 -17.44 7.63 6.30
C LEU A 263 -17.79 7.94 4.85
N ASP A 264 -18.70 8.87 4.59
CA ASP A 264 -19.05 9.32 3.24
C ASP A 264 -17.84 10.00 2.57
N ARG A 265 -17.13 10.86 3.31
CA ARG A 265 -15.85 11.43 2.83
C ARG A 265 -14.78 10.38 2.62
N PHE A 266 -14.65 9.43 3.54
CA PHE A 266 -13.72 8.32 3.40
C PHE A 266 -14.00 7.49 2.14
N ARG A 267 -15.29 7.23 1.82
CA ARG A 267 -15.68 6.48 0.61
C ARG A 267 -15.17 7.18 -0.66
N VAL A 268 -15.33 8.50 -0.76
CA VAL A 268 -14.81 9.29 -1.88
C VAL A 268 -13.27 9.23 -1.93
N ASP A 269 -12.61 9.53 -0.81
CA ASP A 269 -11.15 9.51 -0.73
C ASP A 269 -10.57 8.14 -1.09
N TYR A 270 -11.19 7.07 -0.60
CA TYR A 270 -10.76 5.70 -0.83
C TYR A 270 -10.95 5.27 -2.30
N ASN A 271 -12.11 5.59 -2.89
CA ASN A 271 -12.47 5.15 -4.23
C ASN A 271 -11.78 5.97 -5.33
N ASP A 272 -11.66 7.29 -5.16
CA ASP A 272 -11.29 8.20 -6.25
C ASP A 272 -9.86 8.73 -6.13
N HIS A 273 -9.32 8.79 -4.91
CA HIS A 273 -8.03 9.43 -4.67
C HIS A 273 -6.93 8.47 -4.19
N ARG A 274 -7.28 7.26 -3.75
CA ARG A 274 -6.31 6.32 -3.22
C ARG A 274 -5.81 5.34 -4.29
N PRO A 275 -4.51 5.41 -4.71
CA PRO A 275 -3.94 4.42 -5.62
C PRO A 275 -3.86 3.05 -4.95
N HIS A 276 -4.40 2.02 -5.60
CA HIS A 276 -4.43 0.68 -5.06
C HIS A 276 -3.36 -0.22 -5.68
N ARG A 277 -2.52 -0.81 -4.84
CA ARG A 277 -1.37 -1.60 -5.31
C ARG A 277 -1.77 -2.87 -6.09
N ALA A 278 -2.92 -3.47 -5.79
CA ALA A 278 -3.41 -4.65 -6.50
C ALA A 278 -4.05 -4.30 -7.85
N LEU A 279 -4.30 -3.01 -8.11
CA LEU A 279 -4.88 -2.48 -9.34
C LEU A 279 -3.82 -1.73 -10.18
N ASP A 280 -2.57 -2.15 -10.12
CA ASP A 280 -1.46 -1.50 -10.83
C ASP A 280 -1.40 0.03 -10.64
N ARG A 281 -1.81 0.48 -9.46
CA ARG A 281 -1.89 1.87 -9.01
C ARG A 281 -3.13 2.66 -9.50
N ALA A 282 -4.04 2.03 -10.24
CA ALA A 282 -5.33 2.64 -10.47
C ALA A 282 -6.09 2.84 -9.15
N THR A 283 -6.96 3.82 -9.09
CA THR A 283 -7.91 3.95 -7.98
C THR A 283 -9.01 2.88 -8.12
N PRO A 284 -9.73 2.52 -7.05
CA PRO A 284 -10.85 1.57 -7.14
C PRO A 284 -11.89 1.96 -8.19
N SER A 285 -12.22 3.25 -8.33
CA SER A 285 -13.15 3.75 -9.37
C SER A 285 -12.59 3.51 -10.77
N GLN A 286 -11.34 3.86 -11.03
CA GLN A 286 -10.67 3.60 -12.32
C GLN A 286 -10.59 2.10 -12.62
N GLY A 287 -10.21 1.27 -11.64
CA GLY A 287 -10.11 -0.18 -11.81
C GLY A 287 -11.45 -0.85 -12.12
N ARG A 288 -12.57 -0.19 -11.82
CA ARG A 288 -13.91 -0.63 -12.21
C ARG A 288 -14.24 -0.21 -13.65
N GLU A 289 -13.96 1.04 -14.04
CA GLU A 289 -14.30 1.61 -15.35
C GLU A 289 -13.50 0.98 -16.50
N GLU A 290 -12.20 0.77 -16.33
CA GLU A 290 -11.34 0.20 -17.37
C GLU A 290 -11.79 -1.20 -17.81
N ARG A 291 -12.38 -1.99 -16.92
CA ARG A 291 -12.78 -3.38 -17.20
C ARG A 291 -14.25 -3.56 -17.57
N THR A 292 -15.11 -2.60 -17.27
CA THR A 292 -16.46 -2.53 -17.86
C THR A 292 -16.40 -2.05 -19.33
N GLY A 293 -15.41 -1.25 -19.69
CA GLY A 293 -15.15 -0.82 -21.08
C GLY A 293 -14.70 -1.97 -22.01
N ASP A 294 -13.85 -2.87 -21.51
CA ASP A 294 -13.36 -4.02 -22.30
C ASP A 294 -14.45 -5.06 -22.60
N SER A 295 -15.47 -5.20 -21.76
CA SER A 295 -16.61 -6.10 -22.04
C SER A 295 -17.59 -5.57 -23.08
N PHE A 296 -17.59 -4.26 -23.37
CA PHE A 296 -18.37 -3.66 -24.47
C PHE A 296 -17.61 -3.57 -25.80
N GLY A 297 -16.29 -3.79 -25.81
CA GLY A 297 -15.44 -3.75 -27.02
C GLY A 297 -15.56 -4.98 -27.93
N LEU A 298 -15.93 -6.12 -27.39
CA LEU A 298 -16.05 -7.37 -28.17
C LEU A 298 -17.30 -7.46 -29.04
N GLY A 299 -18.24 -6.49 -28.98
CA GLY A 299 -19.44 -6.43 -29.78
C GLY A 299 -19.31 -5.68 -31.14
N ARG A 300 -18.17 -5.02 -31.40
CA ARG A 300 -18.03 -4.19 -32.63
C ARG A 300 -17.18 -4.79 -33.74
N GLU A 301 -16.60 -5.95 -33.57
CA GLU A 301 -15.83 -6.62 -34.65
C GLU A 301 -16.63 -7.62 -35.49
N CYS A 302 -17.87 -7.93 -35.14
CA CYS A 302 -18.72 -8.83 -35.96
C CYS A 302 -19.49 -8.17 -37.09
N GLU A 303 -19.46 -6.86 -37.26
CA GLU A 303 -20.23 -6.18 -38.34
C GLU A 303 -19.39 -5.76 -39.57
N ARG A 304 -18.14 -6.22 -39.72
CA ARG A 304 -17.28 -5.88 -40.87
C ARG A 304 -16.91 -7.06 -41.77
N LEU A 305 -17.58 -8.18 -41.68
CA LEU A 305 -17.44 -9.29 -42.64
C LEU A 305 -18.85 -9.79 -43.07
N GLY A 306 -19.50 -8.96 -43.80
CA GLY A 306 -20.72 -9.26 -44.54
C GLY A 306 -20.73 -8.49 -45.85
#